data_743424065b751b8d6206491e6506e712
#
_entry.id   743424065b751b8d6206491e6506e712
#
_cell.length_a   1.000
_cell.length_b   1.000
_cell.length_c   1.000
_cell.angle_alpha   90.00
_cell.angle_beta   90.00
_cell.angle_gamma   90.00
#
_symmetry.space_group_name_H-M   'P 1'
#
loop_
_entity.id
_entity.type
_entity.pdbx_description
1 polymer ?
#
loop_
_entity_poly.entity_id
_entity_poly.type
_entity_poly.pdbx_seq_one_letter_code
_entity_poly.pdbx_strand_id
1 'polypeptide(L)'
;AFRYRILGIGPWERRLRTLIEQYQLEDVVEMPGFKPSHEVKAMLDDADVFLLPSVTGADGDMEGIPVALMEAMAVGIPVVSTLHSGIPELVEADKSGWLVPENDARALAQRLAAFSQLDTDELAPVIKRAREKVEHDFNQQVINRELASLLQAL
;
A
#
# COMPACT_ATOMS: atom_id res chain seq x y z
N ALA A 1 7.03 5.50 -19.35
CA ALA A 1 6.80 6.71 -18.51
C ALA A 1 5.93 6.30 -17.33
N PHE A 2 6.16 6.85 -16.15
CA PHE A 2 5.33 6.62 -14.96
C PHE A 2 4.86 7.98 -14.42
N ARG A 3 3.78 7.96 -13.63
CA ARG A 3 3.31 9.08 -12.82
C ARG A 3 3.16 8.59 -11.39
N TYR A 4 3.62 9.39 -10.43
CA TYR A 4 3.52 9.08 -9.01
C TYR A 4 2.72 10.16 -8.27
N ARG A 5 1.68 9.77 -7.56
CA ARG A 5 0.84 10.67 -6.75
C ARG A 5 1.03 10.35 -5.28
N ILE A 6 1.54 11.30 -4.50
CA ILE A 6 1.73 11.18 -3.05
C ILE A 6 0.56 11.89 -2.36
N LEU A 7 -0.36 11.09 -1.80
CA LEU A 7 -1.56 11.57 -1.11
C LEU A 7 -1.31 11.76 0.38
N GLY A 8 -1.90 12.81 0.94
CA GLY A 8 -1.85 13.10 2.35
C GLY A 8 -1.08 14.38 2.67
N ILE A 9 -1.01 14.68 3.96
CA ILE A 9 -0.24 15.79 4.54
C ILE A 9 0.62 15.23 5.67
N GLY A 10 1.78 15.83 5.92
CA GLY A 10 2.64 15.36 6.99
C GLY A 10 3.91 16.20 7.13
N PRO A 11 4.70 15.93 8.17
CA PRO A 11 5.90 16.73 8.48
C PRO A 11 6.99 16.65 7.41
N TRP A 12 6.95 15.62 6.56
CA TRP A 12 7.92 15.41 5.49
C TRP A 12 7.60 16.12 4.18
N GLU A 13 6.46 16.81 4.07
CA GLU A 13 6.01 17.46 2.83
C GLU A 13 7.08 18.37 2.22
N ARG A 14 7.63 19.28 3.04
CA ARG A 14 8.68 20.23 2.58
C ARG A 14 9.90 19.50 2.04
N ARG A 15 10.35 18.43 2.74
CA ARG A 15 11.51 17.64 2.33
C ARG A 15 11.25 16.88 1.02
N LEU A 16 10.05 16.32 0.87
CA LEU A 16 9.66 15.63 -0.35
C LEU A 16 9.65 16.57 -1.55
N ARG A 17 9.08 17.78 -1.41
CA ARG A 17 9.11 18.80 -2.47
C ARG A 17 10.53 19.17 -2.87
N THR A 18 11.43 19.39 -1.90
CA THR A 18 12.85 19.63 -2.18
C THR A 18 13.51 18.48 -2.95
N LEU A 19 13.18 17.22 -2.62
CA LEU A 19 13.72 16.07 -3.35
C LEU A 19 13.17 15.98 -4.78
N ILE A 20 11.87 16.28 -4.98
CA ILE A 20 11.25 16.33 -6.32
C ILE A 20 11.99 17.34 -7.19
N GLU A 21 12.22 18.56 -6.70
CA GLU A 21 12.98 19.61 -7.39
C GLU A 21 14.44 19.17 -7.65
N GLN A 22 15.11 18.66 -6.64
CA GLN A 22 16.51 18.22 -6.75
C GLN A 22 16.71 17.14 -7.82
N TYR A 23 15.74 16.24 -7.96
CA TYR A 23 15.80 15.14 -8.93
C TYR A 23 15.05 15.44 -10.24
N GLN A 24 14.54 16.67 -10.41
CA GLN A 24 13.82 17.12 -11.61
C GLN A 24 12.64 16.20 -11.94
N LEU A 25 11.82 15.91 -10.93
CA LEU A 25 10.69 14.98 -11.02
C LEU A 25 9.32 15.66 -11.06
N GLU A 26 9.26 16.99 -11.22
CA GLU A 26 8.04 17.80 -11.16
C GLU A 26 7.01 17.38 -12.20
N ASP A 27 7.46 16.91 -13.36
CA ASP A 27 6.59 16.44 -14.45
C ASP A 27 5.98 15.07 -14.21
N VAL A 28 6.48 14.29 -13.23
CA VAL A 28 6.08 12.90 -12.99
C VAL A 28 5.63 12.62 -11.56
N VAL A 29 5.92 13.50 -10.60
CA VAL A 29 5.53 13.35 -9.19
C VAL A 29 4.60 14.48 -8.78
N GLU A 30 3.40 14.13 -8.34
CA GLU A 30 2.37 15.04 -7.86
C GLU A 30 2.16 14.88 -6.35
N MET A 31 2.02 15.99 -5.63
CA MET A 31 1.65 16.00 -4.20
C MET A 31 0.36 16.81 -4.02
N PRO A 32 -0.83 16.23 -4.28
CA PRO A 32 -2.10 16.94 -4.22
C PRO A 32 -2.58 17.22 -2.79
N GLY A 33 -1.83 16.81 -1.77
CA GLY A 33 -2.17 17.02 -0.37
C GLY A 33 -3.30 16.09 0.12
N PHE A 34 -4.06 16.56 1.11
CA PHE A 34 -5.21 15.83 1.63
C PHE A 34 -6.33 15.75 0.59
N LYS A 35 -6.95 14.57 0.49
CA LYS A 35 -8.11 14.32 -0.35
C LYS A 35 -9.22 13.63 0.45
N PRO A 36 -10.50 13.97 0.23
CA PRO A 36 -11.61 13.24 0.82
C PRO A 36 -11.72 11.82 0.24
N SER A 37 -12.31 10.90 1.00
CA SER A 37 -12.34 9.47 0.67
C SER A 37 -12.86 9.13 -0.72
N HIS A 38 -13.84 9.87 -1.24
CA HIS A 38 -14.37 9.64 -2.59
C HIS A 38 -13.38 10.00 -3.69
N GLU A 39 -12.54 11.05 -3.48
CA GLU A 39 -11.46 11.39 -4.41
C GLU A 39 -10.31 10.38 -4.30
N VAL A 40 -9.95 9.94 -3.07
CA VAL A 40 -8.96 8.87 -2.87
C VAL A 40 -9.38 7.61 -3.61
N LYS A 41 -10.67 7.22 -3.49
CA LYS A 41 -11.19 6.06 -4.22
C LYS A 41 -11.04 6.23 -5.74
N ALA A 42 -11.42 7.38 -6.28
CA ALA A 42 -11.29 7.64 -7.72
C ALA A 42 -9.82 7.60 -8.18
N MET A 43 -8.88 8.05 -7.34
CA MET A 43 -7.46 7.99 -7.64
C MET A 43 -6.90 6.57 -7.54
N LEU A 44 -7.44 5.74 -6.65
CA LEU A 44 -7.13 4.31 -6.60
C LEU A 44 -7.66 3.61 -7.85
N ASP A 45 -8.91 3.85 -8.25
CA ASP A 45 -9.52 3.23 -9.44
C ASP A 45 -8.73 3.56 -10.74
N ASP A 46 -7.94 4.66 -10.76
CA ASP A 46 -7.09 5.11 -11.87
C ASP A 46 -5.61 4.67 -11.73
N ALA A 47 -5.27 3.92 -10.70
CA ALA A 47 -3.89 3.55 -10.42
C ALA A 47 -3.58 2.12 -10.90
N ASP A 48 -2.39 1.94 -11.48
CA ASP A 48 -1.87 0.62 -11.86
C ASP A 48 -1.26 -0.12 -10.66
N VAL A 49 -0.75 0.61 -9.65
CA VAL A 49 -0.12 0.04 -8.45
C VAL A 49 -0.26 1.00 -7.27
N PHE A 50 -0.53 0.45 -6.10
CA PHE A 50 -0.50 1.18 -4.83
C PHE A 50 0.83 0.95 -4.12
N LEU A 51 1.50 2.05 -3.74
CA LEU A 51 2.80 2.03 -3.08
C LEU A 51 2.71 2.61 -1.67
N LEU A 52 3.07 1.82 -0.67
CA LEU A 52 3.15 2.26 0.73
C LEU A 52 4.45 1.78 1.38
N PRO A 53 5.56 2.54 1.27
CA PRO A 53 6.86 2.14 1.80
C PRO A 53 7.01 2.52 3.28
N SER A 54 6.20 1.93 4.16
CA SER A 54 6.22 2.19 5.61
C SER A 54 7.56 1.80 6.23
N VAL A 55 7.98 2.58 7.21
CA VAL A 55 9.23 2.36 7.95
C VAL A 55 9.01 2.65 9.44
N THR A 56 9.81 2.03 10.28
CA THR A 56 9.86 2.37 11.70
C THR A 56 10.35 3.81 11.88
N GLY A 57 9.59 4.61 12.62
CA GLY A 57 9.95 5.99 12.95
C GLY A 57 11.24 6.08 13.77
N ALA A 58 11.91 7.24 13.72
CA ALA A 58 13.15 7.45 14.48
C ALA A 58 12.94 7.39 16.00
N ASP A 59 11.72 7.60 16.46
CA ASP A 59 11.23 7.47 17.85
C ASP A 59 10.74 6.06 18.20
N GLY A 60 10.84 5.12 17.25
CA GLY A 60 10.34 3.75 17.40
C GLY A 60 8.86 3.59 17.10
N ASP A 61 8.19 4.63 16.59
CA ASP A 61 6.80 4.54 16.18
C ASP A 61 6.64 3.60 14.97
N MET A 62 5.65 2.72 15.05
CA MET A 62 5.31 1.74 14.04
C MET A 62 3.80 1.72 13.84
N GLU A 63 3.36 1.78 12.60
CA GLU A 63 1.96 1.50 12.32
C GLU A 63 1.67 -0.01 12.39
N GLY A 64 0.43 -0.38 12.69
CA GLY A 64 0.01 -1.77 12.68
C GLY A 64 -0.19 -2.29 11.25
N ILE A 65 -1.44 -2.66 10.91
CA ILE A 65 -1.81 -3.02 9.54
C ILE A 65 -2.47 -1.80 8.89
N PRO A 66 -1.87 -1.20 7.84
CA PRO A 66 -2.40 0.02 7.24
C PRO A 66 -3.73 -0.20 6.54
N VAL A 67 -4.75 0.58 6.92
CA VAL A 67 -6.08 0.52 6.27
C VAL A 67 -5.99 0.84 4.77
N ALA A 68 -5.11 1.76 4.39
CA ALA A 68 -4.92 2.12 2.98
C ALA A 68 -4.45 0.94 2.10
N LEU A 69 -3.65 -0.01 2.65
CA LEU A 69 -3.31 -1.25 1.95
C LEU A 69 -4.53 -2.16 1.79
N MET A 70 -5.36 -2.30 2.85
CA MET A 70 -6.61 -3.08 2.77
C MET A 70 -7.56 -2.50 1.74
N GLU A 71 -7.69 -1.17 1.69
CA GLU A 71 -8.54 -0.48 0.70
C GLU A 71 -8.04 -0.72 -0.73
N ALA A 72 -6.74 -0.59 -0.98
CA ALA A 72 -6.15 -0.86 -2.30
C ALA A 72 -6.35 -2.32 -2.74
N MET A 73 -6.11 -3.28 -1.84
CA MET A 73 -6.30 -4.70 -2.10
C MET A 73 -7.78 -5.04 -2.35
N ALA A 74 -8.71 -4.43 -1.59
CA ALA A 74 -10.15 -4.63 -1.76
C ALA A 74 -10.68 -4.07 -3.09
N VAL A 75 -10.17 -2.93 -3.55
CA VAL A 75 -10.49 -2.35 -4.87
C VAL A 75 -9.92 -3.20 -6.00
N GLY A 76 -8.87 -3.96 -5.75
CA GLY A 76 -8.22 -4.85 -6.72
C GLY A 76 -7.02 -4.22 -7.41
N ILE A 77 -6.27 -3.40 -6.67
CA ILE A 77 -5.03 -2.80 -7.16
C ILE A 77 -3.85 -3.59 -6.60
N PRO A 78 -2.86 -3.94 -7.42
CA PRO A 78 -1.61 -4.52 -6.95
C PRO A 78 -0.92 -3.62 -5.92
N VAL A 79 -0.39 -4.19 -4.85
CA VAL A 79 0.26 -3.44 -3.78
C VAL A 79 1.75 -3.76 -3.69
N VAL A 80 2.56 -2.72 -3.49
CA VAL A 80 3.98 -2.82 -3.16
C VAL A 80 4.20 -2.10 -1.83
N SER A 81 4.79 -2.79 -0.85
CA SER A 81 5.01 -2.25 0.48
C SER A 81 6.32 -2.76 1.07
N THR A 82 6.50 -2.62 2.37
CA THR A 82 7.70 -3.01 3.10
C THR A 82 7.43 -4.14 4.09
N LEU A 83 8.47 -4.87 4.46
CA LEU A 83 8.47 -5.86 5.55
C LEU A 83 8.45 -5.11 6.89
N HIS A 84 7.35 -4.37 7.14
CA HIS A 84 7.17 -3.50 8.30
C HIS A 84 6.00 -3.97 9.15
N SER A 85 6.24 -4.10 10.48
CA SER A 85 5.20 -4.36 11.49
C SER A 85 4.20 -5.45 11.06
N GLY A 86 2.89 -5.16 11.08
CA GLY A 86 1.82 -6.09 10.71
C GLY A 86 1.57 -6.24 9.19
N ILE A 87 2.28 -5.50 8.34
CA ILE A 87 2.07 -5.59 6.88
C ILE A 87 2.22 -7.02 6.34
N PRO A 88 3.20 -7.85 6.77
CA PRO A 88 3.31 -9.23 6.31
C PRO A 88 2.15 -10.15 6.72
N GLU A 89 1.33 -9.75 7.70
CA GLU A 89 0.10 -10.48 8.05
C GLU A 89 -1.01 -10.26 7.01
N LEU A 90 -1.04 -9.07 6.39
CA LEU A 90 -1.98 -8.70 5.34
C LEU A 90 -1.47 -9.12 3.95
N VAL A 91 -0.23 -8.81 3.63
CA VAL A 91 0.36 -9.02 2.31
C VAL A 91 1.28 -10.24 2.33
N GLU A 92 0.84 -11.32 1.69
CA GLU A 92 1.68 -12.50 1.44
C GLU A 92 2.64 -12.20 0.28
N ALA A 93 3.95 -12.10 0.58
CA ALA A 93 4.96 -11.73 -0.42
C ALA A 93 4.89 -12.60 -1.69
N ASP A 94 4.89 -11.96 -2.85
CA ASP A 94 4.81 -12.55 -4.20
C ASP A 94 3.51 -13.35 -4.47
N LYS A 95 2.52 -13.33 -3.56
CA LYS A 95 1.23 -14.02 -3.73
C LYS A 95 0.03 -13.07 -3.73
N SER A 96 0.00 -12.09 -2.82
CA SER A 96 -1.06 -11.09 -2.74
C SER A 96 -0.54 -9.66 -2.83
N GLY A 97 0.75 -9.49 -3.10
CA GLY A 97 1.45 -8.22 -3.26
C GLY A 97 2.96 -8.43 -3.12
N TRP A 98 3.70 -7.35 -3.12
CA TRP A 98 5.15 -7.40 -3.05
C TRP A 98 5.67 -6.62 -1.85
N LEU A 99 6.61 -7.24 -1.15
CA LEU A 99 7.26 -6.65 0.02
C LEU A 99 8.77 -6.53 -0.21
N VAL A 100 9.31 -5.38 0.18
CA VAL A 100 10.77 -5.12 0.18
C VAL A 100 11.22 -4.77 1.60
N PRO A 101 12.52 -4.85 1.92
CA PRO A 101 13.02 -4.38 3.22
C PRO A 101 12.73 -2.90 3.46
N GLU A 102 12.53 -2.52 4.74
CA GLU A 102 12.46 -1.11 5.12
C GLU A 102 13.75 -0.36 4.73
N ASN A 103 13.60 0.92 4.43
CA ASN A 103 14.73 1.80 4.09
C ASN A 103 15.58 1.35 2.88
N ASP A 104 15.12 0.38 2.08
CA ASP A 104 15.81 -0.06 0.88
C ASP A 104 15.17 0.52 -0.40
N ALA A 105 15.49 1.78 -0.68
CA ALA A 105 15.02 2.48 -1.88
C ALA A 105 15.44 1.77 -3.18
N ARG A 106 16.58 1.04 -3.17
CA ARG A 106 17.05 0.30 -4.34
C ARG A 106 16.18 -0.93 -4.61
N ALA A 107 15.87 -1.72 -3.57
CA ALA A 107 14.98 -2.86 -3.70
C ALA A 107 13.58 -2.40 -4.16
N LEU A 108 13.08 -1.28 -3.60
CA LEU A 108 11.81 -0.70 -4.02
C LEU A 108 11.81 -0.30 -5.50
N ALA A 109 12.82 0.41 -5.96
CA ALA A 109 12.95 0.81 -7.36
C ALA A 109 13.04 -0.41 -8.30
N GLN A 110 13.80 -1.44 -7.93
CA GLN A 110 13.89 -2.69 -8.69
C GLN A 110 12.55 -3.41 -8.76
N ARG A 111 11.79 -3.44 -7.66
CA ARG A 111 10.45 -4.05 -7.63
C ARG A 111 9.47 -3.29 -8.54
N LEU A 112 9.45 -1.96 -8.49
CA LEU A 112 8.60 -1.15 -9.37
C LEU A 112 8.98 -1.30 -10.86
N ALA A 113 10.27 -1.40 -11.16
CA ALA A 113 10.74 -1.66 -12.52
C ALA A 113 10.32 -3.06 -13.00
N ALA A 114 10.41 -4.08 -12.16
CA ALA A 114 9.93 -5.43 -12.46
C ALA A 114 8.40 -5.45 -12.64
N PHE A 115 7.66 -4.76 -11.75
CA PHE A 115 6.20 -4.64 -11.85
C PHE A 115 5.77 -4.08 -13.21
N SER A 116 6.47 -3.09 -13.74
CA SER A 116 6.15 -2.48 -15.04
C SER A 116 6.30 -3.40 -16.25
N GLN A 117 6.83 -4.62 -16.06
CA GLN A 117 6.98 -5.63 -17.09
C GLN A 117 5.94 -6.77 -16.99
N LEU A 118 5.19 -6.80 -15.86
CA LEU A 118 4.15 -7.81 -15.66
C LEU A 118 2.96 -7.55 -16.56
N ASP A 119 2.40 -8.61 -17.11
CA ASP A 119 1.16 -8.53 -17.87
C ASP A 119 -0.08 -8.81 -17.00
N THR A 120 -1.25 -8.66 -17.60
CA THR A 120 -2.53 -8.84 -16.90
C THR A 120 -2.71 -10.28 -16.40
N ASP A 121 -2.22 -11.28 -17.12
CA ASP A 121 -2.37 -12.68 -16.73
C ASP A 121 -1.49 -13.02 -15.51
N GLU A 122 -0.34 -12.36 -15.39
CA GLU A 122 0.54 -12.49 -14.23
C GLU A 122 -0.01 -11.72 -13.01
N LEU A 123 -0.66 -10.58 -13.22
CA LEU A 123 -1.24 -9.75 -12.14
C LEU A 123 -2.56 -10.31 -11.60
N ALA A 124 -3.41 -10.87 -12.46
CA ALA A 124 -4.75 -11.32 -12.09
C ALA A 124 -4.79 -12.29 -10.88
N PRO A 125 -3.94 -13.33 -10.78
CA PRO A 125 -3.94 -14.21 -9.62
C PRO A 125 -3.50 -13.51 -8.33
N VAL A 126 -2.56 -12.57 -8.41
CA VAL A 126 -2.09 -11.78 -7.25
C VAL A 126 -3.20 -10.88 -6.73
N ILE A 127 -3.87 -10.15 -7.63
CA ILE A 127 -5.00 -9.26 -7.30
C ILE A 127 -6.15 -10.07 -6.67
N LYS A 128 -6.49 -11.21 -7.26
CA LYS A 128 -7.53 -12.09 -6.75
C LYS A 128 -7.19 -12.55 -5.32
N ARG A 129 -5.96 -13.02 -5.11
CA ARG A 129 -5.50 -13.47 -3.79
C ARG A 129 -5.51 -12.34 -2.76
N ALA A 130 -5.12 -11.12 -3.16
CA ALA A 130 -5.16 -9.93 -2.31
C ALA A 130 -6.59 -9.62 -1.83
N ARG A 131 -7.56 -9.63 -2.74
CA ARG A 131 -8.99 -9.41 -2.40
C ARG A 131 -9.53 -10.49 -1.49
N GLU A 132 -9.29 -11.76 -1.81
CA GLU A 132 -9.70 -12.90 -0.97
C GLU A 132 -9.15 -12.77 0.45
N LYS A 133 -7.88 -12.38 0.61
CA LYS A 133 -7.26 -12.15 1.91
C LYS A 133 -7.99 -11.09 2.73
N VAL A 134 -8.28 -9.94 2.14
CA VAL A 134 -9.03 -8.87 2.83
C VAL A 134 -10.46 -9.30 3.15
N GLU A 135 -11.13 -9.95 2.22
CA GLU A 135 -12.53 -10.38 2.37
C GLU A 135 -12.70 -11.43 3.47
N HIS A 136 -11.74 -12.35 3.61
CA HIS A 136 -11.83 -13.43 4.59
C HIS A 136 -11.26 -13.04 5.96
N ASP A 137 -10.08 -12.42 6.00
CA ASP A 137 -9.35 -12.24 7.25
C ASP A 137 -9.54 -10.85 7.86
N PHE A 138 -9.93 -9.85 7.06
CA PHE A 138 -10.08 -8.45 7.51
C PHE A 138 -11.51 -7.91 7.33
N ASN A 139 -12.47 -8.76 7.06
CA ASN A 139 -13.87 -8.38 6.97
C ASN A 139 -14.44 -8.15 8.37
N GLN A 140 -14.93 -6.93 8.63
CA GLN A 140 -15.50 -6.54 9.92
C GLN A 140 -16.59 -7.48 10.43
N GLN A 141 -17.44 -8.01 9.54
CA GLN A 141 -18.51 -8.93 9.94
C GLN A 141 -17.96 -10.30 10.40
N VAL A 142 -16.86 -10.75 9.77
CA VAL A 142 -16.18 -12.01 10.17
C VAL A 142 -15.52 -11.80 11.52
N ILE A 143 -14.71 -10.76 11.67
CA ILE A 143 -13.99 -10.42 12.91
C ILE A 143 -14.97 -10.23 14.07
N ASN A 144 -16.07 -9.49 13.88
CA ASN A 144 -17.07 -9.29 14.92
C ASN A 144 -17.76 -10.58 15.37
N ARG A 145 -18.01 -11.53 14.44
CA ARG A 145 -18.57 -12.85 14.80
C ARG A 145 -17.59 -13.68 15.61
N GLU A 146 -16.33 -13.70 15.22
CA GLU A 146 -15.27 -14.41 15.94
C GLU A 146 -15.09 -13.84 17.34
N LEU A 147 -15.02 -12.51 17.48
CA LEU A 147 -14.95 -11.84 18.77
C LEU A 147 -16.15 -12.18 19.66
N ALA A 148 -17.36 -12.12 19.11
CA ALA A 148 -18.57 -12.49 19.87
C ALA A 148 -18.54 -13.94 20.34
N SER A 149 -18.05 -14.87 19.50
CA SER A 149 -17.90 -16.29 19.87
C SER A 149 -16.88 -16.49 20.99
N LEU A 150 -15.75 -15.79 20.94
CA LEU A 150 -14.73 -15.83 21.99
C LEU A 150 -15.27 -15.31 23.33
N LEU A 151 -16.02 -14.20 23.31
CA LEU A 151 -16.61 -13.62 24.52
C LEU A 151 -17.71 -14.50 25.14
N GLN A 152 -18.42 -15.30 24.34
CA GLN A 152 -19.41 -16.25 24.83
C GLN A 152 -18.81 -17.54 25.42
N ALA A 153 -17.55 -17.81 25.11
CA ALA A 153 -16.83 -19.00 25.63
C ALA A 153 -16.09 -18.74 26.94
N LEU A 154 -16.09 -17.49 27.43
CA LEU A 154 -15.55 -17.06 28.74
C LEU A 154 -16.63 -17.16 29.82
#